data_810ecf10ac73b84c36f31221f64b9669
#
_entry.id   810ecf10ac73b84c36f31221f64b9669
#
_cell.length_a   1.000
_cell.length_b   1.000
_cell.length_c   1.000
_cell.angle_alpha   90.00
_cell.angle_beta   90.00
_cell.angle_gamma   90.00
#
_symmetry.space_group_name_H-M   'P 1'
#
loop_
_entity.id
_entity.type
_entity.pdbx_description
1 polymer ?
#
loop_
_entity_poly.entity_id
_entity_poly.type
_entity_poly.pdbx_seq_one_letter_code
_entity_poly.pdbx_strand_id
1 'polypeptide(L)'
;MREIKKIILHCSDSDFGSASLIRTWHTKERGWDDIGYHYVITNGVQSSMYPYVSDDDGVIQEGRPLEIAGAHVKGQNSHSIGVCLIGKHHFTAKQLYDALPTLLQVLLPTYGLTFDNVYGHNEFNPEKTCPNFSVYTLRNLFKETINVKSS
;
A
#
# COMPACT_ATOMS: atom_id res chain seq x y z
N MET A 1 -8.37 -1.11 -20.51
CA MET A 1 -7.92 -0.98 -19.11
C MET A 1 -7.77 -2.37 -18.50
N ARG A 2 -6.74 -2.58 -17.69
CA ARG A 2 -6.56 -3.89 -17.04
C ARG A 2 -7.64 -4.14 -15.98
N GLU A 3 -7.98 -5.40 -15.77
CA GLU A 3 -8.97 -5.81 -14.79
C GLU A 3 -8.32 -5.94 -13.40
N ILE A 4 -8.86 -5.21 -12.43
CA ILE A 4 -8.37 -5.26 -11.05
C ILE A 4 -9.26 -6.20 -10.23
N LYS A 5 -8.65 -7.19 -9.61
CA LYS A 5 -9.33 -8.22 -8.81
C LYS A 5 -8.93 -8.18 -7.34
N LYS A 6 -7.84 -7.50 -7.00
CA LYS A 6 -7.34 -7.45 -5.63
C LYS A 6 -6.50 -6.23 -5.37
N ILE A 7 -6.41 -5.88 -4.10
CA ILE A 7 -5.51 -4.86 -3.59
C ILE A 7 -4.54 -5.55 -2.64
N ILE A 8 -3.24 -5.34 -2.84
CA ILE A 8 -2.20 -6.01 -2.06
C ILE A 8 -1.42 -4.98 -1.28
N LEU A 9 -1.37 -5.17 0.04
CA LEU A 9 -0.70 -4.27 0.96
C LEU A 9 0.73 -4.71 1.20
N HIS A 10 1.63 -3.73 1.25
CA HIS A 10 3.06 -3.89 1.46
C HIS A 10 3.54 -2.92 2.53
N CYS A 11 4.74 -3.16 3.03
CA CYS A 11 5.51 -2.16 3.78
C CYS A 11 6.79 -1.82 3.02
N SER A 12 7.34 -0.65 3.30
CA SER A 12 8.58 -0.21 2.64
C SER A 12 9.83 -0.92 3.19
N ASP A 13 9.70 -1.59 4.32
CA ASP A 13 10.82 -2.20 5.05
C ASP A 13 11.88 -1.15 5.43
N SER A 14 11.42 0.04 5.75
CA SER A 14 12.23 1.19 6.16
C SER A 14 11.45 2.02 7.18
N ASP A 15 12.16 2.71 8.07
CA ASP A 15 11.53 3.57 9.08
C ASP A 15 11.15 4.95 8.53
N PHE A 16 11.51 5.23 7.29
CA PHE A 16 11.28 6.51 6.62
C PHE A 16 11.03 6.29 5.13
N GLY A 17 10.44 7.28 4.49
CA GLY A 17 10.31 7.25 3.03
C GLY A 17 9.13 8.04 2.48
N SER A 18 9.02 7.96 1.18
CA SER A 18 7.98 8.59 0.36
C SER A 18 7.88 7.85 -0.97
N ALA A 19 6.87 8.16 -1.76
CA ALA A 19 6.78 7.63 -3.13
C ALA A 19 8.01 8.02 -3.96
N SER A 20 8.47 9.26 -3.82
CA SER A 20 9.65 9.76 -4.53
C SER A 20 10.92 8.98 -4.15
N LEU A 21 11.11 8.72 -2.86
CA LEU A 21 12.28 7.98 -2.38
C LEU A 21 12.24 6.51 -2.83
N ILE A 22 11.08 5.86 -2.73
CA ILE A 22 10.93 4.49 -3.21
C ILE A 22 11.16 4.43 -4.72
N ARG A 23 10.65 5.40 -5.48
CA ARG A 23 10.91 5.47 -6.92
C ARG A 23 12.41 5.51 -7.22
N THR A 24 13.15 6.31 -6.45
CA THR A 24 14.61 6.35 -6.57
C THR A 24 15.23 4.98 -6.30
N TRP A 25 14.82 4.29 -5.23
CA TRP A 25 15.32 2.95 -4.95
C TRP A 25 15.01 1.97 -6.07
N HIS A 26 13.78 1.97 -6.58
CA HIS A 26 13.37 1.03 -7.61
C HIS A 26 14.02 1.31 -8.97
N THR A 27 14.15 2.58 -9.36
CA THR A 27 14.73 2.93 -10.66
C THR A 27 16.25 2.89 -10.65
N LYS A 28 16.89 3.37 -9.59
CA LYS A 28 18.36 3.48 -9.50
C LYS A 28 19.02 2.19 -9.05
N GLU A 29 18.45 1.51 -8.03
CA GLU A 29 19.07 0.33 -7.45
C GLU A 29 18.62 -0.97 -8.11
N ARG A 30 17.36 -1.04 -8.57
CA ARG A 30 16.80 -2.24 -9.21
C ARG A 30 16.72 -2.15 -10.72
N GLY A 31 16.92 -0.96 -11.28
CA GLY A 31 16.86 -0.75 -12.73
C GLY A 31 15.45 -0.84 -13.32
N TRP A 32 14.42 -0.65 -12.50
CA TRP A 32 13.04 -0.66 -12.97
C TRP A 32 12.68 0.65 -13.67
N ASP A 33 11.64 0.62 -14.51
CA ASP A 33 11.18 1.81 -15.23
C ASP A 33 10.52 2.84 -14.31
N ASP A 34 9.92 2.38 -13.22
CA ASP A 34 9.18 3.23 -12.27
C ASP A 34 9.08 2.54 -10.92
N ILE A 35 8.55 3.25 -9.92
CA ILE A 35 8.15 2.67 -8.65
C ILE A 35 7.21 1.48 -8.88
N GLY A 36 7.36 0.42 -8.09
CA GLY A 36 6.56 -0.79 -8.25
C GLY A 36 5.14 -0.70 -7.69
N TYR A 37 4.87 0.24 -6.79
CA TYR A 37 3.57 0.42 -6.13
C TYR A 37 2.75 1.50 -6.82
N HIS A 38 1.42 1.41 -6.69
CA HIS A 38 0.50 2.42 -7.21
C HIS A 38 0.22 3.52 -6.21
N TYR A 39 0.28 3.20 -4.92
CA TYR A 39 0.11 4.17 -3.82
C TYR A 39 1.14 3.94 -2.72
N VAL A 40 1.51 5.02 -2.07
CA VAL A 40 2.37 5.00 -0.89
C VAL A 40 1.67 5.80 0.21
N ILE A 41 1.60 5.24 1.42
CA ILE A 41 1.04 5.92 2.58
C ILE A 41 2.19 6.24 3.53
N THR A 42 2.42 7.52 3.76
CA THR A 42 3.57 8.01 4.51
C THR A 42 3.38 7.89 6.02
N ASN A 43 4.50 7.84 6.76
CA ASN A 43 4.49 7.70 8.22
C ASN A 43 4.97 8.94 8.97
N GLY A 44 5.17 10.06 8.25
CA GLY A 44 5.63 11.30 8.87
C GLY A 44 7.15 11.47 8.92
N VAL A 45 7.92 10.49 8.47
CA VAL A 45 9.39 10.55 8.44
C VAL A 45 9.85 10.42 7.00
N GLN A 46 10.24 11.53 6.37
CA GLN A 46 10.55 11.57 4.93
C GLN A 46 11.92 10.98 4.61
N SER A 47 12.88 11.16 5.49
CA SER A 47 14.22 10.61 5.31
C SER A 47 14.88 10.34 6.66
N SER A 48 16.01 9.61 6.64
CA SER A 48 16.76 9.29 7.85
C SER A 48 17.32 10.53 8.57
N MET A 49 17.38 11.67 7.87
CA MET A 49 17.92 12.93 8.39
C MET A 49 16.85 13.86 8.98
N TYR A 50 15.57 13.56 8.78
CA TYR A 50 14.48 14.42 9.22
C TYR A 50 13.72 13.83 10.39
N PRO A 51 13.22 14.69 11.29
CA PRO A 51 12.35 14.23 12.37
C PRO A 51 10.96 13.87 11.86
N TYR A 52 10.18 13.24 12.71
CA TYR A 52 8.76 13.03 12.46
C TYR A 52 8.03 14.36 12.33
N VAL A 53 7.21 14.47 11.28
CA VAL A 53 6.35 15.63 11.02
C VAL A 53 4.92 15.15 10.89
N SER A 54 4.05 15.61 11.78
CA SER A 54 2.66 15.16 11.85
C SER A 54 1.89 15.40 10.54
N ASP A 55 2.13 16.52 9.86
CA ASP A 55 1.46 16.83 8.59
C ASP A 55 1.86 15.89 7.46
N ASP A 56 2.98 15.20 7.60
CA ASP A 56 3.46 14.24 6.61
C ASP A 56 3.09 12.80 6.98
N ASP A 57 2.33 12.60 8.04
CA ASP A 57 1.89 11.28 8.50
C ASP A 57 0.51 10.94 7.92
N GLY A 58 0.38 9.76 7.35
CA GLY A 58 -0.87 9.30 6.76
C GLY A 58 -1.22 10.03 5.45
N VAL A 59 -0.23 10.51 4.73
CA VAL A 59 -0.44 11.12 3.41
C VAL A 59 -0.44 10.03 2.34
N ILE A 60 -1.47 10.05 1.49
CA ILE A 60 -1.59 9.12 0.36
C ILE A 60 -0.90 9.76 -0.85
N GLN A 61 0.16 9.11 -1.32
CA GLN A 61 0.93 9.56 -2.48
C GLN A 61 0.71 8.61 -3.65
N GLU A 62 0.63 9.16 -4.86
CA GLU A 62 0.52 8.36 -6.06
C GLU A 62 1.89 7.87 -6.51
N GLY A 63 1.93 6.62 -6.99
CA GLY A 63 3.12 6.01 -7.57
C GLY A 63 2.92 5.72 -9.05
N ARG A 64 3.05 4.44 -9.43
CA ARG A 64 2.85 4.00 -10.81
C ARG A 64 1.38 4.24 -11.22
N PRO A 65 1.11 4.68 -12.46
CA PRO A 65 -0.28 4.84 -12.93
C PRO A 65 -1.09 3.55 -12.81
N LEU A 66 -2.36 3.67 -12.44
CA LEU A 66 -3.24 2.52 -12.22
C LEU A 66 -3.46 1.67 -13.48
N GLU A 67 -3.37 2.28 -14.66
CA GLU A 67 -3.52 1.59 -15.94
C GLU A 67 -2.35 0.63 -16.23
N ILE A 68 -1.24 0.80 -15.54
CA ILE A 68 -0.03 0.02 -15.74
C ILE A 68 0.12 -0.97 -14.60
N ALA A 69 0.36 -2.24 -14.94
CA ALA A 69 0.63 -3.26 -13.93
C ALA A 69 1.85 -2.87 -13.09
N GLY A 70 1.77 -3.06 -11.78
CA GLY A 70 2.87 -2.77 -10.89
C GLY A 70 3.99 -3.80 -10.98
N ALA A 71 4.96 -3.66 -10.09
CA ALA A 71 6.03 -4.62 -9.88
C ALA A 71 6.17 -4.80 -8.36
N HIS A 72 5.24 -5.54 -7.77
CA HIS A 72 5.20 -5.67 -6.31
C HIS A 72 4.93 -7.09 -5.81
N VAL A 73 4.25 -7.95 -6.60
CA VAL A 73 4.05 -9.36 -6.24
C VAL A 73 4.13 -10.19 -7.52
N LYS A 74 5.14 -11.04 -7.61
CA LYS A 74 5.32 -11.90 -8.78
C LYS A 74 4.08 -12.76 -9.00
N GLY A 75 3.55 -12.74 -10.22
CA GLY A 75 2.37 -13.50 -10.61
C GLY A 75 1.04 -12.83 -10.30
N GLN A 76 1.02 -11.71 -9.59
CA GLN A 76 -0.20 -11.00 -9.18
C GLN A 76 -0.31 -9.60 -9.77
N ASN A 77 0.75 -9.09 -10.40
CA ASN A 77 0.83 -7.69 -10.81
C ASN A 77 -0.22 -7.26 -11.83
N SER A 78 -0.59 -8.15 -12.74
CA SER A 78 -1.51 -7.82 -13.84
C SER A 78 -2.93 -7.45 -13.37
N HIS A 79 -3.37 -8.01 -12.25
CA HIS A 79 -4.75 -7.89 -11.76
C HIS A 79 -4.84 -7.28 -10.36
N SER A 80 -3.82 -6.57 -9.92
CA SER A 80 -3.80 -5.99 -8.59
C SER A 80 -3.34 -4.54 -8.56
N ILE A 81 -3.68 -3.88 -7.46
CA ILE A 81 -3.14 -2.58 -7.09
C ILE A 81 -2.24 -2.80 -5.88
N GLY A 82 -1.01 -2.31 -5.94
CA GLY A 82 -0.07 -2.37 -4.83
C GLY A 82 -0.10 -1.09 -4.01
N VAL A 83 -0.31 -1.23 -2.72
CA VAL A 83 -0.30 -0.13 -1.75
C VAL A 83 0.80 -0.39 -0.73
N CYS A 84 1.75 0.53 -0.62
CA CYS A 84 2.88 0.40 0.30
C CYS A 84 2.74 1.40 1.45
N LEU A 85 2.81 0.90 2.68
CA LEU A 85 2.88 1.76 3.86
C LEU A 85 4.35 1.92 4.25
N ILE A 86 4.78 3.16 4.45
CA ILE A 86 6.15 3.40 4.94
C ILE A 86 6.25 2.88 6.37
N GLY A 87 7.16 1.97 6.60
CA GLY A 87 7.37 1.35 7.89
C GLY A 87 8.04 0.00 7.77
N LYS A 88 8.51 -0.50 8.88
CA LYS A 88 9.13 -1.83 8.98
C LYS A 88 8.42 -2.65 10.06
N HIS A 89 8.49 -2.23 11.31
CA HIS A 89 7.84 -2.89 12.44
C HIS A 89 6.79 -2.01 13.12
N HIS A 90 6.79 -0.71 12.84
CA HIS A 90 5.89 0.26 13.43
C HIS A 90 5.15 1.03 12.36
N PHE A 91 3.84 1.14 12.53
CA PHE A 91 2.96 1.89 11.64
C PHE A 91 2.11 2.81 12.49
N THR A 92 1.82 4.00 11.97
CA THR A 92 1.07 5.00 12.74
C THR A 92 -0.43 4.73 12.68
N ALA A 93 -1.16 5.24 13.66
CA ALA A 93 -2.62 5.19 13.66
C ALA A 93 -3.19 5.92 12.42
N LYS A 94 -2.57 7.01 12.00
CA LYS A 94 -2.99 7.74 10.79
C LYS A 94 -2.86 6.87 9.54
N GLN A 95 -1.81 6.06 9.46
CA GLN A 95 -1.65 5.13 8.34
C GLN A 95 -2.73 4.05 8.34
N LEU A 96 -2.89 3.35 9.47
CA LEU A 96 -3.70 2.12 9.54
C LEU A 96 -5.19 2.40 9.65
N TYR A 97 -5.58 3.45 10.39
CA TYR A 97 -6.97 3.67 10.77
C TYR A 97 -7.60 4.90 10.13
N ASP A 98 -6.84 5.67 9.36
CA ASP A 98 -7.33 6.85 8.64
C ASP A 98 -6.99 6.74 7.15
N ALA A 99 -5.73 6.86 6.78
CA ALA A 99 -5.33 6.89 5.36
C ALA A 99 -5.68 5.60 4.62
N LEU A 100 -5.34 4.44 5.18
CA LEU A 100 -5.60 3.16 4.52
C LEU A 100 -7.09 2.91 4.29
N PRO A 101 -7.98 3.00 5.30
CA PRO A 101 -9.41 2.82 5.04
C PRO A 101 -9.99 3.90 4.13
N THR A 102 -9.51 5.12 4.18
CA THR A 102 -9.94 6.19 3.26
C THR A 102 -9.64 5.81 1.81
N LEU A 103 -8.43 5.35 1.53
CA LEU A 103 -8.03 4.90 0.19
C LEU A 103 -8.86 3.69 -0.26
N LEU A 104 -9.04 2.71 0.61
CA LEU A 104 -9.81 1.51 0.28
C LEU A 104 -11.28 1.82 0.00
N GLN A 105 -11.87 2.77 0.70
CA GLN A 105 -13.26 3.19 0.45
C GLN A 105 -13.45 3.83 -0.93
N VAL A 106 -12.39 4.33 -1.54
CA VAL A 106 -12.42 4.82 -2.92
C VAL A 106 -12.14 3.70 -3.91
N LEU A 107 -11.10 2.91 -3.67
CA LEU A 107 -10.65 1.89 -4.62
C LEU A 107 -11.61 0.71 -4.73
N LEU A 108 -12.12 0.20 -3.61
CA LEU A 108 -12.93 -1.00 -3.61
C LEU A 108 -14.20 -0.83 -4.46
N PRO A 109 -15.04 0.18 -4.24
CA PRO A 109 -16.24 0.35 -5.07
C PRO A 109 -15.91 0.68 -6.53
N THR A 110 -14.81 1.39 -6.79
CA THR A 110 -14.40 1.72 -8.16
C THR A 110 -14.20 0.47 -9.02
N TYR A 111 -13.67 -0.60 -8.41
CA TYR A 111 -13.37 -1.85 -9.13
C TYR A 111 -14.34 -2.99 -8.80
N GLY A 112 -15.44 -2.70 -8.11
CA GLY A 112 -16.42 -3.71 -7.73
C GLY A 112 -15.90 -4.73 -6.71
N LEU A 113 -14.98 -4.30 -5.83
CA LEU A 113 -14.34 -5.15 -4.84
C LEU A 113 -14.90 -4.88 -3.44
N THR A 114 -14.62 -5.81 -2.53
CA THR A 114 -14.92 -5.69 -1.11
C THR A 114 -13.64 -5.81 -0.28
N PHE A 115 -13.73 -5.64 1.03
CA PHE A 115 -12.58 -5.87 1.91
C PHE A 115 -12.02 -7.29 1.82
N ASP A 116 -12.82 -8.27 1.38
CA ASP A 116 -12.34 -9.63 1.17
C ASP A 116 -11.30 -9.72 0.04
N ASN A 117 -11.20 -8.70 -0.80
CA ASN A 117 -10.23 -8.63 -1.89
C ASN A 117 -8.97 -7.86 -1.52
N VAL A 118 -8.79 -7.53 -0.24
CA VAL A 118 -7.60 -6.87 0.29
C VAL A 118 -6.70 -7.91 0.94
N TYR A 119 -5.47 -8.00 0.48
CA TYR A 119 -4.51 -9.03 0.89
C TYR A 119 -3.19 -8.40 1.34
N GLY A 120 -2.41 -9.16 2.11
CA GLY A 120 -1.02 -8.82 2.38
C GLY A 120 -0.10 -9.56 1.40
N HIS A 121 1.08 -9.03 1.15
CA HIS A 121 2.08 -9.66 0.30
C HIS A 121 2.39 -11.08 0.78
N ASN A 122 2.46 -11.30 2.09
CA ASN A 122 2.74 -12.59 2.70
C ASN A 122 1.68 -13.65 2.43
N GLU A 123 0.49 -13.27 1.99
CA GLU A 123 -0.55 -14.23 1.61
C GLU A 123 -0.27 -14.88 0.25
N PHE A 124 0.62 -14.28 -0.56
CA PHE A 124 1.03 -14.82 -1.87
C PHE A 124 2.45 -15.36 -1.87
N ASN A 125 3.25 -15.04 -0.86
CA ASN A 125 4.62 -15.52 -0.73
C ASN A 125 4.90 -15.79 0.75
N PRO A 126 4.83 -17.05 1.20
CA PRO A 126 5.00 -17.39 2.61
C PRO A 126 6.41 -17.13 3.16
N GLU A 127 7.41 -16.89 2.30
CA GLU A 127 8.75 -16.51 2.71
C GLU A 127 8.86 -15.03 3.09
N LYS A 128 7.84 -14.22 2.76
CA LYS A 128 7.80 -12.80 3.07
C LYS A 128 6.98 -12.55 4.33
N THR A 129 7.42 -11.60 5.14
CA THR A 129 6.66 -11.11 6.30
C THR A 129 5.89 -9.84 5.99
N CYS A 130 6.25 -9.16 4.89
CA CYS A 130 5.58 -7.94 4.41
C CYS A 130 4.07 -8.17 4.29
N PRO A 131 3.23 -7.30 4.81
CA PRO A 131 3.52 -5.93 5.26
C PRO A 131 3.91 -5.79 6.74
N ASN A 132 4.21 -6.87 7.46
CA ASN A 132 4.61 -6.89 8.87
C ASN A 132 3.51 -6.47 9.87
N PHE A 133 2.28 -6.41 9.40
CA PHE A 133 1.09 -6.29 10.24
C PHE A 133 0.04 -7.27 9.73
N SER A 134 -0.94 -7.60 10.57
CA SER A 134 -1.99 -8.56 10.20
C SER A 134 -3.04 -7.92 9.30
N VAL A 135 -2.98 -8.20 8.01
CA VAL A 135 -4.02 -7.77 7.07
C VAL A 135 -5.35 -8.45 7.39
N TYR A 136 -5.30 -9.71 7.83
CA TYR A 136 -6.49 -10.44 8.27
C TYR A 136 -7.23 -9.68 9.38
N THR A 137 -6.51 -9.21 10.38
CA THR A 137 -7.11 -8.46 11.50
C THR A 137 -7.69 -7.13 11.04
N LEU A 138 -6.94 -6.36 10.23
CA LEU A 138 -7.42 -5.08 9.68
C LEU A 138 -8.63 -5.28 8.77
N ARG A 139 -8.57 -6.26 7.88
CA ARG A 139 -9.67 -6.58 6.96
C ARG A 139 -10.96 -6.86 7.72
N ASN A 140 -10.91 -7.65 8.77
CA ASN A 140 -12.07 -7.95 9.59
C ASN A 140 -12.57 -6.73 10.37
N LEU A 141 -11.66 -5.93 10.91
CA LEU A 141 -12.02 -4.68 11.58
C LEU A 141 -12.75 -3.73 10.63
N PHE A 142 -12.24 -3.56 9.41
CA PHE A 142 -12.86 -2.69 8.41
C PHE A 142 -14.22 -3.22 7.96
N LYS A 143 -14.36 -4.53 7.81
CA LYS A 143 -15.66 -5.15 7.47
C LYS A 143 -16.73 -4.85 8.53
N GLU A 144 -16.35 -4.83 9.80
CA GLU A 144 -17.27 -4.57 10.92
C GLU A 144 -17.59 -3.09 11.11
N THR A 145 -16.65 -2.20 10.79
CA THR A 145 -16.76 -0.78 11.12
C THR A 145 -17.04 0.14 9.94
N ILE A 146 -16.85 -0.33 8.71
CA ILE A 146 -16.95 0.50 7.50
C ILE A 146 -17.90 -0.16 6.51
N ASN A 147 -18.90 0.60 6.04
CA ASN A 147 -19.73 0.19 4.92
C ASN A 147 -19.11 0.63 3.60
N VAL A 148 -18.77 -0.35 2.76
CA VAL A 148 -18.42 -0.09 1.36
C VAL A 148 -19.71 -0.20 0.57
N LYS A 149 -20.19 0.92 0.07
CA LYS A 149 -21.39 0.91 -0.79
C LYS A 149 -21.04 0.23 -2.10
N SER A 150 -21.83 -0.79 -2.46
CA SER A 150 -21.75 -1.35 -3.79
C SER A 150 -22.20 -0.27 -4.80
N SER A 151 -21.37 -0.04 -5.80
CA SER A 151 -21.68 0.87 -6.90
C SER A 151 -22.74 0.28 -7.81
#